data_2cb5603958b8c03c45c611ae02d74680
#
_entry.id   2cb5603958b8c03c45c611ae02d74680
#
_cell.length_a   1.000
_cell.length_b   1.000
_cell.length_c   1.000
_cell.angle_alpha   90.00
_cell.angle_beta   90.00
_cell.angle_gamma   90.00
#
_symmetry.space_group_name_H-M   'P 1'
#
loop_
_entity.id
_entity.type
_entity.pdbx_description
1 polymer ?
#
loop_
_entity_poly.entity_id
_entity_poly.type
_entity_poly.pdbx_seq_one_letter_code
_entity_poly.pdbx_strand_id
1 'polypeptide(L)'
;MEVLKNEQAAQNHVKNEASKVENTIEKSPKNEAPIFPSNKKSWRKCTLSGEMIKLLVYQMAHELENYTLYRTFAAYFHRNDLPKLGIYYEARANEENVHHNWIYNYLVECDAEFTYPQVPAINLDITDHVMPFRLTVDKEIETTLGINQIVNRAAEEGDWATFTFLLGDDPKTGKLVLEQREEESVSRTILGMAEMEGSWLRKQNSILEFYRNPESIQPDKDED
;
A
#
# COMPACT_ATOMS: atom_id res chain seq x y z
N MET A 1 2.36 -1.37 -38.31
CA MET A 1 1.89 -2.76 -38.04
C MET A 1 2.65 -3.44 -36.91
N GLU A 2 3.93 -3.18 -36.71
CA GLU A 2 4.75 -3.76 -35.62
C GLU A 2 4.41 -3.19 -34.22
N VAL A 3 4.12 -1.91 -34.11
CA VAL A 3 3.75 -1.25 -32.84
C VAL A 3 2.45 -1.81 -32.28
N LEU A 4 1.44 -2.06 -33.08
CA LEU A 4 0.15 -2.64 -32.66
C LEU A 4 0.28 -4.11 -32.20
N LYS A 5 1.28 -4.85 -32.71
CA LYS A 5 1.55 -6.22 -32.26
C LYS A 5 2.23 -6.24 -30.88
N ASN A 6 3.07 -5.25 -30.59
CA ASN A 6 3.74 -5.13 -29.31
C ASN A 6 2.78 -4.70 -28.18
N GLU A 7 1.82 -3.80 -28.47
CA GLU A 7 0.78 -3.43 -27.49
C GLU A 7 -0.17 -4.59 -27.18
N GLN A 8 -0.52 -5.39 -28.18
CA GLN A 8 -1.36 -6.58 -27.99
C GLN A 8 -0.64 -7.70 -27.22
N ALA A 9 0.67 -7.83 -27.40
CA ALA A 9 1.50 -8.77 -26.65
C ALA A 9 1.63 -8.34 -25.17
N ALA A 10 1.80 -7.05 -24.88
CA ALA A 10 1.86 -6.52 -23.53
C ALA A 10 0.52 -6.69 -22.80
N GLN A 11 -0.61 -6.40 -23.44
CA GLN A 11 -1.94 -6.61 -22.86
C GLN A 11 -2.26 -8.09 -22.57
N ASN A 12 -1.78 -9.01 -23.39
CA ASN A 12 -1.94 -10.44 -23.19
C ASN A 12 -1.04 -10.96 -22.06
N HIS A 13 0.14 -10.36 -21.87
CA HIS A 13 1.03 -10.70 -20.76
C HIS A 13 0.42 -10.30 -19.41
N VAL A 14 -0.12 -9.09 -19.30
CA VAL A 14 -0.82 -8.59 -18.09
C VAL A 14 -2.04 -9.48 -17.75
N LYS A 15 -2.85 -9.87 -18.75
CA LYS A 15 -3.99 -10.78 -18.53
C LYS A 15 -3.57 -12.18 -18.08
N ASN A 16 -2.44 -12.70 -18.59
CA ASN A 16 -1.93 -14.00 -18.19
C ASN A 16 -1.33 -14.00 -16.77
N GLU A 17 -0.70 -12.92 -16.35
CA GLU A 17 -0.19 -12.80 -14.97
C GLU A 17 -1.35 -12.60 -13.98
N ALA A 18 -2.36 -11.81 -14.30
CA ALA A 18 -3.56 -11.66 -13.48
C ALA A 18 -4.28 -13.01 -13.26
N SER A 19 -4.43 -13.83 -14.31
CA SER A 19 -5.04 -15.17 -14.19
C SER A 19 -4.17 -16.18 -13.44
N LYS A 20 -2.84 -16.01 -13.40
CA LYS A 20 -1.95 -16.82 -12.56
C LYS A 20 -2.08 -16.45 -11.08
N VAL A 21 -2.24 -15.18 -10.76
CA VAL A 21 -2.46 -14.70 -9.39
C VAL A 21 -3.78 -15.25 -8.85
N GLU A 22 -4.88 -15.18 -9.62
CA GLU A 22 -6.17 -15.76 -9.22
C GLU A 22 -6.07 -17.27 -8.96
N ASN A 23 -5.36 -18.03 -9.80
CA ASN A 23 -5.16 -19.48 -9.62
C ASN A 23 -4.23 -19.84 -8.45
N THR A 24 -3.39 -18.90 -7.98
CA THR A 24 -2.50 -19.13 -6.84
C THR A 24 -3.24 -18.90 -5.52
N ILE A 25 -4.19 -17.97 -5.49
CA ILE A 25 -5.04 -17.69 -4.32
C ILE A 25 -5.97 -18.88 -4.01
N GLU A 26 -6.47 -19.60 -5.03
CA GLU A 26 -7.32 -20.79 -4.84
C GLU A 26 -6.57 -22.02 -4.30
N LYS A 27 -5.24 -22.06 -4.36
CA LYS A 27 -4.41 -23.21 -3.98
C LYS A 27 -3.68 -23.09 -2.65
N SER A 28 -3.92 -22.03 -1.89
CA SER A 28 -3.41 -21.95 -0.53
C SER A 28 -4.04 -23.06 0.33
N PRO A 29 -3.25 -23.83 1.09
CA PRO A 29 -3.81 -24.84 1.97
C PRO A 29 -4.77 -24.14 2.94
N LYS A 30 -6.00 -24.65 3.03
CA LYS A 30 -6.98 -24.22 4.04
C LYS A 30 -6.42 -24.62 5.41
N ASN A 31 -5.59 -23.76 6.01
CA ASN A 31 -5.27 -23.85 7.41
C ASN A 31 -6.55 -23.43 8.14
N GLU A 32 -7.32 -24.42 8.56
CA GLU A 32 -8.38 -24.19 9.53
C GLU A 32 -7.70 -23.66 10.79
N ALA A 33 -7.89 -22.36 11.06
CA ALA A 33 -7.40 -21.76 12.27
C ALA A 33 -8.01 -22.49 13.47
N PRO A 34 -7.25 -22.74 14.57
CA PRO A 34 -7.78 -23.39 15.74
C PRO A 34 -8.97 -22.60 16.27
N ILE A 35 -10.13 -23.27 16.40
CA ILE A 35 -11.34 -22.68 16.98
C ILE A 35 -11.11 -22.56 18.49
N PHE A 36 -10.76 -21.36 18.95
CA PHE A 36 -10.73 -21.08 20.37
C PHE A 36 -12.18 -20.91 20.88
N PRO A 37 -12.60 -21.62 21.93
CA PRO A 37 -13.93 -21.42 22.48
C PRO A 37 -14.06 -19.99 23.00
N SER A 38 -14.97 -19.22 22.42
CA SER A 38 -15.21 -17.85 22.84
C SER A 38 -15.98 -17.82 24.15
N ASN A 39 -15.29 -17.59 25.25
CA ASN A 39 -15.88 -17.21 26.54
C ASN A 39 -16.25 -15.72 26.53
N LYS A 40 -16.87 -15.24 25.45
CA LYS A 40 -17.27 -13.83 25.36
C LYS A 40 -18.30 -13.49 26.43
N LYS A 41 -17.97 -12.53 27.27
CA LYS A 41 -18.95 -11.90 28.14
C LYS A 41 -20.00 -11.25 27.26
N SER A 42 -21.29 -11.45 27.58
CA SER A 42 -22.44 -11.08 26.74
C SER A 42 -22.52 -9.57 26.35
N TRP A 43 -21.75 -8.72 27.02
CA TRP A 43 -21.69 -7.28 26.76
C TRP A 43 -20.55 -6.86 25.79
N ARG A 44 -19.63 -7.78 25.43
CA ARG A 44 -18.64 -7.56 24.37
C ARG A 44 -19.18 -8.11 23.07
N LYS A 45 -19.80 -7.24 22.28
CA LYS A 45 -20.28 -7.57 20.94
C LYS A 45 -19.61 -6.65 19.95
N CYS A 46 -18.86 -7.22 19.02
CA CYS A 46 -18.44 -6.51 17.84
C CYS A 46 -19.66 -6.11 17.02
N THR A 47 -19.73 -4.86 16.60
CA THR A 47 -20.79 -4.32 15.74
C THR A 47 -20.45 -4.36 14.27
N LEU A 48 -19.19 -4.64 13.92
CA LEU A 48 -18.76 -4.79 12.54
C LEU A 48 -19.37 -6.05 11.92
N SER A 49 -19.76 -5.96 10.65
CA SER A 49 -20.17 -7.14 9.89
C SER A 49 -18.98 -8.05 9.62
N GLY A 50 -19.23 -9.34 9.39
CA GLY A 50 -18.16 -10.28 9.01
C GLY A 50 -17.45 -9.88 7.72
N GLU A 51 -18.16 -9.25 6.79
CA GLU A 51 -17.54 -8.74 5.54
C GLU A 51 -16.67 -7.51 5.79
N MET A 52 -17.10 -6.60 6.66
CA MET A 52 -16.29 -5.44 7.05
C MET A 52 -14.99 -5.89 7.72
N ILE A 53 -15.06 -6.85 8.65
CA ILE A 53 -13.86 -7.42 9.29
C ILE A 53 -12.91 -8.01 8.25
N LYS A 54 -13.41 -8.76 7.27
CA LYS A 54 -12.58 -9.34 6.20
C LYS A 54 -11.88 -8.26 5.38
N LEU A 55 -12.59 -7.21 4.98
CA LEU A 55 -12.01 -6.10 4.20
C LEU A 55 -10.93 -5.37 4.99
N LEU A 56 -11.18 -5.07 6.26
CA LEU A 56 -10.20 -4.41 7.15
C LEU A 56 -8.97 -5.30 7.38
N VAL A 57 -9.14 -6.61 7.59
CA VAL A 57 -8.03 -7.55 7.74
C VAL A 57 -7.24 -7.69 6.45
N TYR A 58 -7.90 -7.71 5.30
CA TYR A 58 -7.23 -7.73 4.01
C TYR A 58 -6.38 -6.46 3.81
N GLN A 59 -6.95 -5.28 4.07
CA GLN A 59 -6.19 -4.02 3.97
C GLN A 59 -5.03 -3.99 4.96
N MET A 60 -5.24 -4.41 6.21
CA MET A 60 -4.18 -4.52 7.22
C MET A 60 -3.01 -5.41 6.75
N ALA A 61 -3.32 -6.53 6.05
CA ALA A 61 -2.32 -7.41 5.46
C ALA A 61 -1.58 -6.72 4.31
N HIS A 62 -2.29 -5.96 3.49
CA HIS A 62 -1.75 -5.23 2.36
C HIS A 62 -0.72 -4.17 2.79
N GLU A 63 -1.04 -3.39 3.84
CA GLU A 63 -0.10 -2.42 4.42
C GLU A 63 1.18 -3.11 4.93
N LEU A 64 1.04 -4.28 5.56
CA LEU A 64 2.19 -5.04 6.04
C LEU A 64 3.00 -5.66 4.87
N GLU A 65 2.37 -6.03 3.77
CA GLU A 65 3.04 -6.45 2.54
C GLU A 65 3.83 -5.28 1.94
N ASN A 66 3.24 -4.09 1.82
CA ASN A 66 3.90 -2.89 1.36
C ASN A 66 5.09 -2.52 2.24
N TYR A 67 4.95 -2.57 3.57
CA TYR A 67 6.06 -2.42 4.51
C TYR A 67 7.23 -3.34 4.15
N THR A 68 6.96 -4.62 3.95
CA THR A 68 7.99 -5.63 3.65
C THR A 68 8.63 -5.37 2.28
N LEU A 69 7.82 -5.00 1.29
CA LEU A 69 8.27 -4.64 -0.05
C LEU A 69 9.21 -3.42 -0.03
N TYR A 70 8.80 -2.35 0.65
CA TYR A 70 9.61 -1.12 0.74
C TYR A 70 10.89 -1.34 1.53
N ARG A 71 10.90 -2.19 2.56
CA ARG A 71 12.14 -2.65 3.22
C ARG A 71 13.05 -3.40 2.27
N THR A 72 12.51 -4.17 1.34
CA THR A 72 13.28 -4.88 0.31
C THR A 72 13.92 -3.88 -0.67
N PHE A 73 13.16 -2.85 -1.10
CA PHE A 73 13.71 -1.78 -1.94
C PHE A 73 14.78 -0.96 -1.23
N ALA A 74 14.58 -0.64 0.05
CA ALA A 74 15.60 0.05 0.86
C ALA A 74 16.91 -0.74 0.88
N ALA A 75 16.85 -2.05 1.16
CA ALA A 75 18.03 -2.92 1.16
C ALA A 75 18.70 -3.01 -0.22
N TYR A 76 17.93 -3.03 -1.31
CA TYR A 76 18.44 -2.98 -2.67
C TYR A 76 19.23 -1.70 -2.93
N PHE A 77 18.68 -0.52 -2.62
CA PHE A 77 19.35 0.75 -2.86
C PHE A 77 20.59 0.95 -1.99
N HIS A 78 20.59 0.51 -0.74
CA HIS A 78 21.80 0.53 0.09
C HIS A 78 22.92 -0.31 -0.50
N ARG A 79 22.61 -1.50 -1.06
CA ARG A 79 23.63 -2.35 -1.71
C ARG A 79 24.15 -1.81 -3.05
N ASN A 80 23.41 -0.87 -3.66
CA ASN A 80 23.79 -0.27 -4.96
C ASN A 80 24.35 1.15 -4.81
N ASP A 81 24.90 1.50 -3.64
CA ASP A 81 25.53 2.79 -3.36
C ASP A 81 24.61 4.00 -3.56
N LEU A 82 23.29 3.82 -3.35
CA LEU A 82 22.26 4.85 -3.41
C LEU A 82 21.56 5.03 -2.03
N PRO A 83 22.33 5.38 -0.97
CA PRO A 83 21.81 5.33 0.40
C PRO A 83 20.65 6.30 0.65
N LYS A 84 20.54 7.40 -0.11
CA LYS A 84 19.40 8.33 0.06
C LYS A 84 18.09 7.74 -0.45
N LEU A 85 18.11 6.90 -1.47
CA LEU A 85 16.95 6.11 -1.89
C LEU A 85 16.65 5.01 -0.89
N GLY A 86 17.68 4.42 -0.26
CA GLY A 86 17.48 3.51 0.87
C GLY A 86 16.72 4.18 2.01
N ILE A 87 17.15 5.38 2.43
CA ILE A 87 16.48 6.19 3.47
C ILE A 87 15.04 6.55 3.07
N TYR A 88 14.81 6.92 1.79
CA TYR A 88 13.47 7.18 1.28
C TYR A 88 12.55 5.97 1.47
N TYR A 89 12.97 4.79 1.05
CA TYR A 89 12.16 3.58 1.18
C TYR A 89 12.03 3.07 2.62
N GLU A 90 12.99 3.35 3.50
CA GLU A 90 12.85 3.10 4.94
C GLU A 90 11.75 3.98 5.56
N ALA A 91 11.65 5.24 5.15
CA ALA A 91 10.60 6.14 5.58
C ALA A 91 9.24 5.67 5.08
N ARG A 92 9.12 5.36 3.77
CA ARG A 92 7.89 4.78 3.18
C ARG A 92 7.43 3.52 3.91
N ALA A 93 8.35 2.60 4.18
CA ALA A 93 8.02 1.39 4.95
C ALA A 93 7.46 1.72 6.33
N ASN A 94 8.01 2.72 7.03
CA ASN A 94 7.51 3.11 8.34
C ASN A 94 6.09 3.68 8.27
N GLU A 95 5.73 4.41 7.20
CA GLU A 95 4.37 4.90 6.95
C GLU A 95 3.39 3.73 6.81
N GLU A 96 3.70 2.72 5.99
CA GLU A 96 2.88 1.51 5.84
C GLU A 96 2.66 0.77 7.17
N ASN A 97 3.69 0.72 8.01
CA ASN A 97 3.56 0.14 9.34
C ASN A 97 2.62 0.95 10.25
N VAL A 98 2.57 2.25 10.09
CA VAL A 98 1.62 3.12 10.81
C VAL A 98 0.20 2.85 10.34
N HIS A 99 -0.05 2.78 9.02
CA HIS A 99 -1.36 2.47 8.44
C HIS A 99 -1.85 1.08 8.89
N HIS A 100 -0.98 0.08 8.83
CA HIS A 100 -1.25 -1.25 9.39
C HIS A 100 -1.72 -1.18 10.84
N ASN A 101 -1.00 -0.44 11.70
CA ASN A 101 -1.32 -0.33 13.12
C ASN A 101 -2.64 0.41 13.38
N TRP A 102 -3.00 1.39 12.55
CA TRP A 102 -4.29 2.08 12.68
C TRP A 102 -5.45 1.11 12.47
N ILE A 103 -5.40 0.30 11.41
CA ILE A 103 -6.44 -0.69 11.12
C ILE A 103 -6.48 -1.78 12.20
N TYR A 104 -5.31 -2.26 12.63
CA TYR A 104 -5.22 -3.21 13.73
C TYR A 104 -5.87 -2.70 15.01
N ASN A 105 -5.53 -1.47 15.43
CA ASN A 105 -6.09 -0.87 16.63
C ASN A 105 -7.60 -0.68 16.52
N TYR A 106 -8.09 -0.25 15.37
CA TYR A 106 -9.52 -0.11 15.11
C TYR A 106 -10.26 -1.45 15.24
N LEU A 107 -9.74 -2.53 14.67
CA LEU A 107 -10.31 -3.87 14.83
C LEU A 107 -10.34 -4.33 16.31
N VAL A 108 -9.27 -4.03 17.06
CA VAL A 108 -9.19 -4.33 18.49
C VAL A 108 -10.21 -3.51 19.29
N GLU A 109 -10.35 -2.22 19.02
CA GLU A 109 -11.33 -1.35 19.67
C GLU A 109 -12.77 -1.79 19.40
N CYS A 110 -13.03 -2.32 18.23
CA CYS A 110 -14.33 -2.89 17.86
C CYS A 110 -14.61 -4.28 18.45
N ASP A 111 -13.73 -4.84 19.31
CA ASP A 111 -13.81 -6.23 19.80
C ASP A 111 -13.96 -7.27 18.64
N ALA A 112 -13.37 -6.99 17.47
CA ALA A 112 -13.43 -7.87 16.31
C ALA A 112 -12.63 -9.16 16.56
N GLU A 113 -13.20 -10.29 16.13
CA GLU A 113 -12.46 -11.57 16.10
C GLU A 113 -11.88 -11.76 14.70
N PHE A 114 -10.57 -11.84 14.60
CA PHE A 114 -9.88 -12.09 13.35
C PHE A 114 -8.61 -12.92 13.55
N THR A 115 -8.18 -13.58 12.49
CA THR A 115 -6.86 -14.21 12.44
C THR A 115 -5.87 -13.20 11.86
N TYR A 116 -4.72 -13.03 12.52
CA TYR A 116 -3.67 -12.16 12.01
C TYR A 116 -3.17 -12.69 10.66
N PRO A 117 -3.14 -11.86 9.60
CA PRO A 117 -2.85 -12.33 8.26
C PRO A 117 -1.38 -12.74 8.11
N GLN A 118 -1.15 -13.75 7.27
CA GLN A 118 0.18 -14.09 6.84
C GLN A 118 0.57 -13.19 5.65
N VAL A 119 1.75 -12.58 5.72
CA VAL A 119 2.33 -11.83 4.61
C VAL A 119 3.24 -12.74 3.80
N PRO A 120 3.08 -12.80 2.48
CA PRO A 120 3.95 -13.58 1.61
C PRO A 120 5.40 -13.09 1.65
N ALA A 121 6.35 -13.99 1.45
CA ALA A 121 7.73 -13.61 1.26
C ALA A 121 7.88 -12.82 -0.06
N ILE A 122 8.61 -11.71 -0.02
CA ILE A 122 8.91 -10.92 -1.21
C ILE A 122 10.07 -11.60 -1.96
N ASN A 123 9.73 -12.28 -3.05
CA ASN A 123 10.67 -12.91 -3.97
C ASN A 123 10.70 -12.08 -5.26
N LEU A 124 11.53 -11.05 -5.29
CA LEU A 124 11.61 -10.09 -6.38
C LEU A 124 13.02 -9.99 -6.93
N ASP A 125 13.17 -10.17 -8.25
CA ASP A 125 14.42 -9.87 -8.97
C ASP A 125 14.31 -8.44 -9.51
N ILE A 126 15.02 -7.51 -8.88
CA ILE A 126 15.02 -6.09 -9.26
C ILE A 126 16.03 -5.91 -10.39
N THR A 127 15.52 -5.71 -11.60
CA THR A 127 16.30 -5.66 -12.84
C THR A 127 16.92 -4.28 -13.13
N ASP A 128 16.35 -3.21 -12.62
CA ASP A 128 16.84 -1.83 -12.78
C ASP A 128 16.41 -0.95 -11.61
N HIS A 129 16.99 0.26 -11.51
CA HIS A 129 16.71 1.18 -10.41
C HIS A 129 15.35 1.89 -10.53
N VAL A 130 14.66 1.82 -11.66
CA VAL A 130 13.34 2.43 -11.86
C VAL A 130 12.24 1.47 -11.43
N MET A 131 12.47 0.17 -11.55
CA MET A 131 11.49 -0.87 -11.20
C MET A 131 10.87 -0.71 -9.81
N PRO A 132 11.62 -0.43 -8.71
CA PRO A 132 11.04 -0.17 -7.41
C PRO A 132 10.00 0.95 -7.41
N PHE A 133 10.24 2.05 -8.13
CA PHE A 133 9.31 3.18 -8.20
C PHE A 133 8.04 2.86 -8.98
N ARG A 134 8.14 2.06 -10.05
CA ARG A 134 6.95 1.59 -10.80
C ARG A 134 6.09 0.71 -9.93
N LEU A 135 6.69 -0.26 -9.23
CA LEU A 135 5.98 -1.13 -8.32
C LEU A 135 5.36 -0.36 -7.14
N THR A 136 6.03 0.70 -6.66
CA THR A 136 5.45 1.58 -5.65
C THR A 136 4.15 2.21 -6.15
N VAL A 137 4.15 2.82 -7.36
CA VAL A 137 2.93 3.42 -7.91
C VAL A 137 1.81 2.40 -8.06
N ASP A 138 2.11 1.18 -8.53
CA ASP A 138 1.12 0.11 -8.65
C ASP A 138 0.54 -0.27 -7.27
N LYS A 139 1.38 -0.37 -6.25
CA LYS A 139 0.95 -0.68 -4.88
C LYS A 139 0.10 0.44 -4.26
N GLU A 140 0.45 1.71 -4.45
CA GLU A 140 -0.38 2.82 -4.00
C GLU A 140 -1.76 2.83 -4.65
N ILE A 141 -1.85 2.48 -5.94
CA ILE A 141 -3.13 2.33 -6.63
C ILE A 141 -3.95 1.18 -6.03
N GLU A 142 -3.32 0.03 -5.76
CA GLU A 142 -3.97 -1.12 -5.10
C GLU A 142 -4.48 -0.74 -3.71
N THR A 143 -3.69 -0.02 -2.91
CA THR A 143 -4.07 0.50 -1.60
C THR A 143 -5.28 1.43 -1.69
N THR A 144 -5.26 2.39 -2.62
CA THR A 144 -6.39 3.31 -2.88
C THR A 144 -7.68 2.53 -3.18
N LEU A 145 -7.59 1.52 -4.03
CA LEU A 145 -8.74 0.69 -4.39
C LEU A 145 -9.27 -0.11 -3.19
N GLY A 146 -8.39 -0.67 -2.38
CA GLY A 146 -8.76 -1.40 -1.16
C GLY A 146 -9.47 -0.50 -0.14
N ILE A 147 -8.91 0.67 0.16
CA ILE A 147 -9.51 1.65 1.07
C ILE A 147 -10.89 2.09 0.56
N ASN A 148 -11.04 2.38 -0.74
CA ASN A 148 -12.33 2.76 -1.33
C ASN A 148 -13.37 1.64 -1.23
N GLN A 149 -12.98 0.38 -1.31
CA GLN A 149 -13.90 -0.74 -1.07
C GLN A 149 -14.44 -0.74 0.36
N ILE A 150 -13.59 -0.48 1.36
CA ILE A 150 -14.00 -0.41 2.76
C ILE A 150 -14.95 0.79 2.98
N VAL A 151 -14.63 1.96 2.41
CA VAL A 151 -15.47 3.17 2.49
C VAL A 151 -16.86 2.91 1.90
N ASN A 152 -16.93 2.32 0.71
CA ASN A 152 -18.17 1.98 0.04
C ASN A 152 -18.98 0.99 0.89
N ARG A 153 -18.34 -0.04 1.43
CA ARG A 153 -19.00 -1.03 2.28
C ARG A 153 -19.53 -0.42 3.57
N ALA A 154 -18.78 0.47 4.21
CA ALA A 154 -19.21 1.19 5.40
C ALA A 154 -20.48 2.03 5.12
N ALA A 155 -20.50 2.73 3.98
CA ALA A 155 -21.66 3.51 3.56
C ALA A 155 -22.91 2.63 3.28
N GLU A 156 -22.73 1.49 2.59
CA GLU A 156 -23.80 0.52 2.29
C GLU A 156 -24.41 -0.08 3.56
N GLU A 157 -23.59 -0.38 4.56
CA GLU A 157 -24.04 -0.96 5.83
C GLU A 157 -24.57 0.09 6.82
N GLY A 158 -24.36 1.37 6.55
CA GLY A 158 -24.65 2.46 7.49
C GLY A 158 -23.69 2.44 8.69
N ASP A 159 -22.50 1.86 8.52
CA ASP A 159 -21.43 1.84 9.53
C ASP A 159 -20.66 3.16 9.51
N TRP A 160 -21.27 4.17 10.12
CA TRP A 160 -20.71 5.52 10.19
C TRP A 160 -19.44 5.59 11.04
N ALA A 161 -19.22 4.64 11.94
CA ALA A 161 -18.01 4.58 12.75
C ALA A 161 -16.80 4.21 11.87
N THR A 162 -16.88 3.13 11.09
CA THR A 162 -15.85 2.74 10.12
C THR A 162 -15.67 3.83 9.05
N PHE A 163 -16.77 4.40 8.55
CA PHE A 163 -16.71 5.49 7.57
C PHE A 163 -15.92 6.69 8.12
N THR A 164 -16.20 7.11 9.36
CA THR A 164 -15.51 8.23 10.01
C THR A 164 -14.05 7.90 10.33
N PHE A 165 -13.77 6.66 10.74
CA PHE A 165 -12.39 6.20 10.95
C PHE A 165 -11.53 6.38 9.70
N LEU A 166 -12.04 6.03 8.52
CA LEU A 166 -11.29 6.11 7.26
C LEU A 166 -11.14 7.56 6.73
N LEU A 167 -12.17 8.39 6.94
CA LEU A 167 -12.24 9.78 6.48
C LEU A 167 -11.82 10.79 7.54
N GLY A 168 -11.58 10.34 8.77
CA GLY A 168 -11.34 11.19 9.93
C GLY A 168 -10.11 12.08 9.78
N ASP A 169 -10.05 13.07 10.68
CA ASP A 169 -8.99 14.07 10.76
C ASP A 169 -8.20 13.95 12.10
N ASP A 170 -8.38 12.84 12.80
CA ASP A 170 -7.68 12.58 14.07
C ASP A 170 -6.28 12.04 13.79
N PRO A 171 -5.21 12.73 14.25
CA PRO A 171 -3.83 12.25 14.11
C PRO A 171 -3.55 10.86 14.72
N LYS A 172 -4.46 10.37 15.59
CA LYS A 172 -4.32 9.05 16.23
C LYS A 172 -5.00 7.93 15.46
N THR A 173 -6.01 8.24 14.65
CA THR A 173 -6.82 7.24 13.93
C THR A 173 -6.65 7.30 12.43
N GLY A 174 -5.90 8.29 11.91
CA GLY A 174 -5.52 8.39 10.54
C GLY A 174 -6.51 9.12 9.64
N LYS A 175 -5.96 9.61 8.55
CA LYS A 175 -6.64 10.23 7.42
C LYS A 175 -6.50 9.32 6.22
N LEU A 176 -6.73 8.01 6.39
CA LEU A 176 -6.33 7.00 5.39
C LEU A 176 -6.72 7.37 3.96
N VAL A 177 -7.94 7.89 3.75
CA VAL A 177 -8.39 8.28 2.40
C VAL A 177 -7.61 9.48 1.85
N LEU A 178 -7.32 10.48 2.67
CA LEU A 178 -6.61 11.69 2.23
C LEU A 178 -5.12 11.44 2.10
N GLU A 179 -4.51 10.75 3.07
CA GLU A 179 -3.09 10.38 3.01
C GLU A 179 -2.81 9.50 1.80
N GLN A 180 -3.65 8.49 1.55
CA GLN A 180 -3.51 7.62 0.39
C GLN A 180 -3.57 8.39 -0.93
N ARG A 181 -4.41 9.42 -1.01
CA ARG A 181 -4.47 10.29 -2.18
C ARG A 181 -3.18 11.06 -2.41
N GLU A 182 -2.58 11.55 -1.32
CA GLU A 182 -1.30 12.25 -1.34
C GLU A 182 -0.16 11.29 -1.70
N GLU A 183 -0.09 10.11 -1.09
CA GLU A 183 0.92 9.09 -1.36
C GLU A 183 0.93 8.62 -2.80
N GLU A 184 -0.24 8.38 -3.38
CA GLU A 184 -0.37 8.04 -4.80
C GLU A 184 0.16 9.16 -5.70
N SER A 185 -0.14 10.43 -5.37
CA SER A 185 0.34 11.60 -6.13
C SER A 185 1.86 11.77 -6.02
N VAL A 186 2.40 11.67 -4.81
CA VAL A 186 3.84 11.75 -4.52
C VAL A 186 4.59 10.63 -5.23
N SER A 187 4.09 9.40 -5.18
CA SER A 187 4.71 8.24 -5.82
C SER A 187 4.79 8.38 -7.34
N ARG A 188 3.74 8.91 -7.99
CA ARG A 188 3.78 9.22 -9.44
C ARG A 188 4.81 10.29 -9.78
N THR A 189 4.91 11.35 -8.98
CA THR A 189 5.90 12.41 -9.18
C THR A 189 7.32 11.85 -9.05
N ILE A 190 7.57 11.06 -8.01
CA ILE A 190 8.88 10.44 -7.78
C ILE A 190 9.24 9.44 -8.89
N LEU A 191 8.28 8.68 -9.39
CA LEU A 191 8.50 7.83 -10.57
C LEU A 191 8.94 8.66 -11.78
N GLY A 192 8.26 9.79 -12.05
CA GLY A 192 8.67 10.72 -13.11
C GLY A 192 10.11 11.21 -12.93
N MET A 193 10.51 11.58 -11.70
CA MET A 193 11.90 11.98 -11.40
C MET A 193 12.88 10.81 -11.60
N ALA A 194 12.50 9.59 -11.25
CA ALA A 194 13.33 8.40 -11.44
C ALA A 194 13.53 8.05 -12.93
N GLU A 195 12.54 8.30 -13.79
CA GLU A 195 12.58 8.05 -15.23
C GLU A 195 13.33 9.12 -16.03
N MET A 196 13.54 10.34 -15.49
CA MET A 196 14.33 11.38 -16.15
C MET A 196 15.74 10.88 -16.47
N GLU A 197 16.35 11.42 -17.53
CA GLU A 197 17.77 11.17 -17.80
C GLU A 197 18.66 11.78 -16.72
N GLY A 198 19.79 11.15 -16.45
CA GLY A 198 20.77 11.69 -15.53
C GLY A 198 21.37 10.67 -14.57
N SER A 199 22.34 11.13 -13.77
CA SER A 199 23.05 10.32 -12.81
C SER A 199 22.20 10.02 -11.58
N TRP A 200 22.17 8.76 -11.15
CA TRP A 200 21.47 8.32 -9.93
C TRP A 200 22.00 9.00 -8.66
N LEU A 201 23.27 9.41 -8.63
CA LEU A 201 23.81 10.20 -7.53
C LEU A 201 23.16 11.58 -7.38
N ARG A 202 22.66 12.16 -8.48
CA ARG A 202 21.88 13.42 -8.42
C ARG A 202 20.41 13.15 -8.13
N LYS A 203 19.81 12.19 -8.83
CA LYS A 203 18.41 11.80 -8.65
C LYS A 203 18.07 11.47 -7.20
N GLN A 204 18.91 10.70 -6.51
CA GLN A 204 18.66 10.36 -5.11
C GLN A 204 18.58 11.57 -4.18
N ASN A 205 19.33 12.66 -4.48
CA ASN A 205 19.26 13.90 -3.71
C ASN A 205 17.91 14.57 -3.93
N SER A 206 17.52 14.77 -5.19
CA SER A 206 16.28 15.44 -5.57
C SER A 206 15.05 14.67 -5.08
N ILE A 207 15.04 13.34 -5.20
CA ILE A 207 13.94 12.49 -4.75
C ILE A 207 13.76 12.59 -3.22
N LEU A 208 14.85 12.47 -2.45
CA LEU A 208 14.75 12.55 -0.99
C LEU A 208 14.37 13.95 -0.51
N GLU A 209 14.86 15.01 -1.21
CA GLU A 209 14.50 16.38 -0.92
C GLU A 209 13.02 16.66 -1.20
N PHE A 210 12.53 16.24 -2.38
CA PHE A 210 11.11 16.35 -2.73
C PHE A 210 10.22 15.59 -1.74
N TYR A 211 10.57 14.36 -1.38
CA TYR A 211 9.79 13.58 -0.42
C TYR A 211 9.68 14.26 0.95
N ARG A 212 10.77 14.89 1.41
CA ARG A 212 10.77 15.62 2.70
C ARG A 212 10.05 16.96 2.66
N ASN A 213 10.04 17.60 1.52
CA ASN A 213 9.47 18.94 1.31
C ASN A 213 8.77 18.99 -0.06
N PRO A 214 7.59 18.39 -0.23
CA PRO A 214 6.89 18.35 -1.52
C PRO A 214 6.59 19.75 -2.11
N GLU A 215 6.47 20.76 -1.26
CA GLU A 215 6.23 22.14 -1.69
C GLU A 215 7.47 22.85 -2.27
N SER A 216 8.66 22.29 -2.06
CA SER A 216 9.93 22.90 -2.51
C SER A 216 10.14 22.88 -4.02
N ILE A 217 9.37 22.08 -4.76
CA ILE A 217 9.42 21.96 -6.22
C ILE A 217 8.13 22.52 -6.83
N GLN A 218 7.69 23.68 -6.41
CA GLN A 218 6.72 24.45 -7.21
C GLN A 218 7.50 25.10 -8.37
N PRO A 219 6.99 25.03 -9.62
CA PRO A 219 7.58 25.81 -10.70
C PRO A 219 7.57 27.28 -10.26
N ASP A 220 8.71 27.97 -10.47
CA ASP A 220 8.78 29.42 -10.27
C ASP A 220 7.49 30.02 -10.84
N LYS A 221 6.72 30.67 -9.98
CA LYS A 221 5.61 31.49 -10.48
C LYS A 221 6.30 32.60 -11.26
N ASP A 222 6.29 32.43 -12.59
CA ASP A 222 6.74 33.49 -13.48
C ASP A 222 6.14 34.80 -12.96
N GLU A 223 7.01 35.71 -12.56
CA GLU A 223 6.65 37.08 -12.23
C GLU A 223 6.12 37.70 -13.53
N ASP A 224 4.79 37.78 -13.66
CA ASP A 224 4.14 38.65 -14.67
C ASP A 224 4.18 40.11 -14.22
#